data_aea50029978aed1c974076f4644da82f
#
_entry.id   aea50029978aed1c974076f4644da82f
#
_cell.length_a   1.000
_cell.length_b   1.000
_cell.length_c   1.000
_cell.angle_alpha   90.00
_cell.angle_beta   90.00
_cell.angle_gamma   90.00
#
_symmetry.space_group_name_H-M   'P 1'
#
loop_
_entity.id
_entity.type
_entity.pdbx_description
1 polymer ?
#
loop_
_entity_poly.entity_id
_entity_poly.type
_entity_poly.pdbx_seq_one_letter_code
_entity_poly.pdbx_strand_id
1 'polypeptide(L)'
;MEIINLLRDLGIFGLAMWFIQLLLTKSADRKFETYKTELDHKTREFQATLDSKMEVYRAELNLQNYKSTQVYERQLNVIIDLHKKLTRLNREMQIMTAFIKQIIKDAEQEETDRIKNAGEAYNDFMLFYQDNLIFIPKHTVDKLNIIRDDYWSSFNDYTFGRNYGIRDKFTWEKSKEAGDKVKEKIQPAVDQLVTDFRQLIGFEKHDC
;
A
#
# COMPACT_ATOMS: atom_id res chain seq x y z
N MET A 1 -13.70 -75.92 -70.39
CA MET A 1 -13.52 -76.23 -68.96
C MET A 1 -12.58 -75.27 -68.24
N GLU A 2 -11.56 -74.72 -68.93
CA GLU A 2 -10.55 -73.79 -68.30
C GLU A 2 -11.08 -72.41 -67.86
N ILE A 3 -12.01 -71.81 -68.59
CA ILE A 3 -12.60 -70.48 -68.29
C ILE A 3 -13.44 -70.54 -66.97
N ILE A 4 -14.16 -71.64 -66.71
CA ILE A 4 -14.93 -71.82 -65.52
C ILE A 4 -14.05 -71.92 -64.24
N ASN A 5 -12.92 -72.62 -64.38
CA ASN A 5 -11.96 -72.70 -63.30
C ASN A 5 -11.30 -71.34 -63.02
N LEU A 6 -10.96 -70.58 -64.01
CA LEU A 6 -10.41 -69.29 -63.92
C LEU A 6 -11.32 -68.25 -63.22
N LEU A 7 -12.66 -68.32 -63.59
CA LEU A 7 -13.67 -67.49 -62.94
C LEU A 7 -13.92 -67.91 -61.47
N ARG A 8 -13.86 -69.21 -61.16
CA ARG A 8 -13.94 -69.71 -59.77
C ARG A 8 -12.77 -69.30 -58.93
N ASP A 9 -11.55 -69.33 -59.46
CA ASP A 9 -10.34 -68.98 -58.75
C ASP A 9 -10.26 -67.46 -58.54
N LEU A 10 -10.71 -66.64 -59.51
CA LEU A 10 -10.81 -65.17 -59.36
C LEU A 10 -11.87 -64.83 -58.32
N GLY A 11 -12.99 -65.54 -58.24
CA GLY A 11 -14.08 -65.36 -57.26
C GLY A 11 -13.61 -65.69 -55.84
N ILE A 12 -12.81 -66.76 -55.67
CA ILE A 12 -12.23 -67.17 -54.37
C ILE A 12 -11.18 -66.16 -53.91
N PHE A 13 -10.33 -65.73 -54.86
CA PHE A 13 -9.31 -64.68 -54.55
C PHE A 13 -9.96 -63.34 -54.16
N GLY A 14 -11.03 -62.93 -54.84
CA GLY A 14 -11.80 -61.73 -54.51
C GLY A 14 -12.42 -61.78 -53.13
N LEU A 15 -13.03 -62.93 -52.77
CA LEU A 15 -13.57 -63.16 -51.42
C LEU A 15 -12.49 -63.18 -50.33
N ALA A 16 -11.35 -63.78 -50.58
CA ALA A 16 -10.23 -63.79 -49.63
C ALA A 16 -9.66 -62.40 -49.40
N MET A 17 -9.45 -61.62 -50.46
CA MET A 17 -9.02 -60.21 -50.35
C MET A 17 -10.03 -59.34 -49.61
N TRP A 18 -11.32 -59.48 -49.90
CA TRP A 18 -12.37 -58.76 -49.19
C TRP A 18 -12.39 -59.13 -47.70
N PHE A 19 -12.21 -60.39 -47.33
CA PHE A 19 -12.16 -60.83 -45.95
C PHE A 19 -10.92 -60.32 -45.22
N ILE A 20 -9.74 -60.29 -45.88
CA ILE A 20 -8.54 -59.68 -45.35
C ILE A 20 -8.68 -58.20 -45.14
N GLN A 21 -9.28 -57.47 -46.08
CA GLN A 21 -9.57 -56.04 -45.92
C GLN A 21 -10.51 -55.79 -44.74
N LEU A 22 -11.54 -56.60 -44.58
CA LEU A 22 -12.48 -56.47 -43.47
C LEU A 22 -11.87 -56.74 -42.12
N LEU A 23 -10.92 -57.65 -42.01
CA LEU A 23 -10.13 -57.89 -40.79
C LEU A 23 -9.15 -56.79 -40.50
N LEU A 24 -8.47 -56.22 -41.53
CA LEU A 24 -7.56 -55.13 -41.39
C LEU A 24 -8.22 -53.82 -40.97
N THR A 25 -9.37 -53.48 -41.59
CA THR A 25 -10.16 -52.33 -41.22
C THR A 25 -10.68 -52.42 -39.78
N LYS A 26 -11.26 -53.58 -39.38
CA LYS A 26 -11.71 -53.78 -37.99
C LYS A 26 -10.58 -53.70 -36.97
N SER A 27 -9.40 -54.22 -37.33
CA SER A 27 -8.20 -54.11 -36.44
C SER A 27 -7.67 -52.68 -36.34
N ALA A 28 -7.69 -51.94 -37.45
CA ALA A 28 -7.28 -50.52 -37.49
C ALA A 28 -8.26 -49.67 -36.70
N ASP A 29 -9.60 -49.87 -36.90
CA ASP A 29 -10.65 -49.14 -36.17
C ASP A 29 -10.55 -49.36 -34.65
N ARG A 30 -10.35 -50.60 -34.20
CA ARG A 30 -10.16 -50.87 -32.76
C ARG A 30 -8.93 -50.15 -32.18
N LYS A 31 -7.80 -50.15 -32.87
CA LYS A 31 -6.60 -49.46 -32.46
C LYS A 31 -6.82 -47.96 -32.43
N PHE A 32 -7.54 -47.42 -33.40
CA PHE A 32 -7.84 -46.02 -33.46
C PHE A 32 -8.78 -45.55 -32.33
N GLU A 33 -9.81 -46.34 -32.03
CA GLU A 33 -10.73 -46.08 -30.90
C GLU A 33 -9.96 -46.15 -29.55
N THR A 34 -9.09 -47.13 -29.37
CA THR A 34 -8.27 -47.28 -28.17
C THR A 34 -7.37 -46.06 -28.01
N TYR A 35 -6.69 -45.64 -29.09
CA TYR A 35 -5.80 -44.47 -29.08
C TYR A 35 -6.58 -43.18 -28.82
N LYS A 36 -7.76 -43.02 -29.39
CA LYS A 36 -8.63 -41.87 -29.16
C LYS A 36 -9.07 -41.79 -27.68
N THR A 37 -9.47 -42.94 -27.11
CA THR A 37 -9.90 -43.01 -25.70
C THR A 37 -8.72 -42.68 -24.75
N GLU A 38 -7.52 -43.16 -25.05
CA GLU A 38 -6.32 -42.86 -24.29
C GLU A 38 -5.96 -41.38 -24.39
N LEU A 39 -6.08 -40.77 -25.56
CA LEU A 39 -5.84 -39.35 -25.79
C LEU A 39 -6.85 -38.48 -25.04
N ASP A 40 -8.11 -38.85 -25.09
CA ASP A 40 -9.20 -38.16 -24.35
C ASP A 40 -8.97 -38.25 -22.83
N HIS A 41 -8.52 -39.40 -22.34
CA HIS A 41 -8.20 -39.58 -20.93
C HIS A 41 -7.01 -38.68 -20.52
N LYS A 42 -5.93 -38.70 -21.27
CA LYS A 42 -4.75 -37.82 -21.02
C LYS A 42 -5.12 -36.35 -21.11
N THR A 43 -5.99 -35.97 -22.03
CA THR A 43 -6.44 -34.58 -22.16
C THR A 43 -7.26 -34.14 -20.94
N ARG A 44 -8.17 -35.01 -20.45
CA ARG A 44 -8.94 -34.73 -19.21
C ARG A 44 -8.06 -34.65 -17.98
N GLU A 45 -7.07 -35.56 -17.83
CA GLU A 45 -6.10 -35.51 -16.73
C GLU A 45 -5.27 -34.21 -16.77
N PHE A 46 -4.83 -33.83 -17.96
CA PHE A 46 -4.09 -32.58 -18.14
C PHE A 46 -4.95 -31.36 -17.81
N GLN A 47 -6.21 -31.33 -18.28
CA GLN A 47 -7.16 -30.26 -17.94
C GLN A 47 -7.41 -30.19 -16.43
N ALA A 48 -7.69 -31.32 -15.77
CA ALA A 48 -7.89 -31.36 -14.32
C ALA A 48 -6.66 -30.86 -13.54
N THR A 49 -5.47 -31.23 -14.00
CA THR A 49 -4.20 -30.75 -13.40
C THR A 49 -4.02 -29.26 -13.62
N LEU A 50 -4.33 -28.76 -14.81
CA LEU A 50 -4.25 -27.33 -15.13
C LEU A 50 -5.24 -26.50 -14.29
N ASP A 51 -6.50 -26.99 -14.20
CA ASP A 51 -7.54 -26.33 -13.40
C ASP A 51 -7.16 -26.27 -11.93
N SER A 52 -6.64 -27.37 -11.37
CA SER A 52 -6.14 -27.40 -9.99
C SER A 52 -5.00 -26.40 -9.76
N LYS A 53 -4.03 -26.34 -10.67
CA LYS A 53 -2.93 -25.35 -10.59
C LYS A 53 -3.43 -23.92 -10.70
N MET A 54 -4.41 -23.68 -11.57
CA MET A 54 -5.03 -22.35 -11.72
C MET A 54 -5.79 -21.92 -10.46
N GLU A 55 -6.49 -22.85 -9.79
CA GLU A 55 -7.16 -22.56 -8.51
C GLU A 55 -6.16 -22.19 -7.41
N VAL A 56 -5.08 -22.96 -7.27
CA VAL A 56 -4.00 -22.65 -6.31
C VAL A 56 -3.40 -21.27 -6.60
N TYR A 57 -3.07 -20.99 -7.86
CA TYR A 57 -2.51 -19.70 -8.25
C TYR A 57 -3.46 -18.53 -7.98
N ARG A 58 -4.75 -18.70 -8.28
CA ARG A 58 -5.79 -17.70 -7.96
C ARG A 58 -5.92 -17.48 -6.46
N ALA A 59 -5.87 -18.54 -5.65
CA ALA A 59 -5.92 -18.44 -4.20
C ALA A 59 -4.71 -17.67 -3.64
N GLU A 60 -3.50 -17.95 -4.13
CA GLU A 60 -2.28 -17.24 -3.76
C GLU A 60 -2.34 -15.75 -4.15
N LEU A 61 -2.78 -15.45 -5.38
CA LEU A 61 -2.94 -14.08 -5.85
C LEU A 61 -3.96 -13.29 -5.03
N ASN A 62 -5.09 -13.92 -4.71
CA ASN A 62 -6.12 -13.31 -3.87
C ASN A 62 -5.60 -13.04 -2.46
N LEU A 63 -4.83 -13.96 -1.87
CA LEU A 63 -4.21 -13.76 -0.57
C LEU A 63 -3.19 -12.61 -0.58
N GLN A 64 -2.36 -12.52 -1.62
CA GLN A 64 -1.41 -11.42 -1.79
C GLN A 64 -2.13 -10.08 -1.95
N ASN A 65 -3.16 -10.02 -2.79
CA ASN A 65 -3.96 -8.83 -3.00
C ASN A 65 -4.65 -8.40 -1.70
N TYR A 66 -5.22 -9.33 -0.96
CA TYR A 66 -5.85 -9.05 0.34
C TYR A 66 -4.85 -8.45 1.33
N LYS A 67 -3.67 -9.06 1.49
CA LYS A 67 -2.61 -8.54 2.38
C LYS A 67 -2.15 -7.15 1.96
N SER A 68 -1.92 -6.95 0.66
CA SER A 68 -1.50 -5.65 0.13
C SER A 68 -2.56 -4.57 0.39
N THR A 69 -3.84 -4.88 0.15
CA THR A 69 -4.94 -3.95 0.39
C THR A 69 -5.05 -3.57 1.88
N GLN A 70 -4.96 -4.55 2.78
CA GLN A 70 -5.03 -4.30 4.23
C GLN A 70 -3.87 -3.41 4.72
N VAL A 71 -2.66 -3.65 4.24
CA VAL A 71 -1.49 -2.83 4.57
C VAL A 71 -1.67 -1.41 4.03
N TYR A 72 -2.13 -1.27 2.78
CA TYR A 72 -2.36 0.03 2.16
C TYR A 72 -3.46 0.84 2.89
N GLU A 73 -4.59 0.21 3.22
CA GLU A 73 -5.66 0.87 3.99
C GLU A 73 -5.16 1.33 5.36
N ARG A 74 -4.38 0.50 6.04
CA ARG A 74 -3.78 0.89 7.32
C ARG A 74 -2.83 2.07 7.18
N GLN A 75 -1.97 2.05 6.17
CA GLN A 75 -1.04 3.13 5.87
C GLN A 75 -1.78 4.43 5.56
N LEU A 76 -2.84 4.37 4.74
CA LEU A 76 -3.68 5.51 4.42
C LEU A 76 -4.30 6.16 5.68
N ASN A 77 -4.88 5.35 6.55
CA ASN A 77 -5.48 5.82 7.80
C ASN A 77 -4.44 6.47 8.71
N VAL A 78 -3.24 5.87 8.82
CA VAL A 78 -2.13 6.45 9.59
C VAL A 78 -1.71 7.82 9.04
N ILE A 79 -1.59 7.96 7.72
CA ILE A 79 -1.21 9.23 7.09
C ILE A 79 -2.27 10.31 7.34
N ILE A 80 -3.55 9.97 7.21
CA ILE A 80 -4.66 10.90 7.47
C ILE A 80 -4.65 11.38 8.93
N ASP A 81 -4.52 10.47 9.89
CA ASP A 81 -4.53 10.84 11.30
C ASP A 81 -3.26 11.56 11.73
N LEU A 82 -2.12 11.19 11.18
CA LEU A 82 -0.85 11.90 11.37
C LEU A 82 -0.96 13.36 10.87
N HIS A 83 -1.56 13.56 9.69
CA HIS A 83 -1.82 14.91 9.15
C HIS A 83 -2.71 15.74 10.07
N LYS A 84 -3.80 15.17 10.60
CA LYS A 84 -4.70 15.87 11.55
C LYS A 84 -3.93 16.31 12.81
N LYS A 85 -3.13 15.41 13.38
CA LYS A 85 -2.34 15.71 14.59
C LYS A 85 -1.26 16.75 14.34
N LEU A 86 -0.55 16.66 13.21
CA LEU A 86 0.44 17.64 12.80
C LEU A 86 -0.20 19.02 12.57
N THR A 87 -1.37 19.08 11.94
CA THR A 87 -2.12 20.33 11.73
C THR A 87 -2.55 20.95 13.05
N ARG A 88 -3.02 20.14 14.00
CA ARG A 88 -3.34 20.60 15.35
C ARG A 88 -2.10 21.16 16.05
N LEU A 89 -1.01 20.42 16.05
CA LEU A 89 0.26 20.86 16.64
C LEU A 89 0.71 22.20 16.05
N ASN A 90 0.73 22.29 14.72
CA ASN A 90 1.13 23.52 14.03
C ASN A 90 0.27 24.72 14.45
N ARG A 91 -1.06 24.53 14.50
CA ARG A 91 -1.99 25.57 14.95
C ARG A 91 -1.73 26.02 16.39
N GLU A 92 -1.60 25.09 17.33
CA GLU A 92 -1.37 25.41 18.75
C GLU A 92 0.01 26.09 18.95
N MET A 93 1.03 25.67 18.21
CA MET A 93 2.34 26.31 18.23
C MET A 93 2.28 27.75 17.68
N GLN A 94 1.56 27.99 16.59
CA GLN A 94 1.35 29.34 16.04
C GLN A 94 0.61 30.23 17.03
N ILE A 95 -0.46 29.72 17.67
CA ILE A 95 -1.21 30.46 18.71
C ILE A 95 -0.31 30.79 19.91
N MET A 96 0.47 29.83 20.39
CA MET A 96 1.39 30.02 21.52
C MET A 96 2.45 31.08 21.20
N THR A 97 3.06 31.03 20.02
CA THR A 97 4.19 31.90 19.64
C THR A 97 3.75 33.22 18.98
N ALA A 98 2.43 33.43 18.74
CA ALA A 98 1.93 34.65 18.13
C ALA A 98 2.38 35.91 18.91
N PHE A 99 2.88 36.92 18.18
CA PHE A 99 3.32 38.18 18.76
C PHE A 99 2.13 39.02 19.26
N ILE A 100 1.07 39.11 18.45
CA ILE A 100 -0.17 39.81 18.81
C ILE A 100 -1.16 38.78 19.30
N LYS A 101 -1.57 38.86 20.56
CA LYS A 101 -2.51 37.95 21.21
C LYS A 101 -3.75 38.71 21.65
N GLN A 102 -4.90 38.16 21.31
CA GLN A 102 -6.16 38.64 21.86
C GLN A 102 -6.28 38.13 23.30
N ILE A 103 -6.47 39.02 24.24
CA ILE A 103 -6.68 38.71 25.66
C ILE A 103 -8.15 38.95 25.99
N ILE A 104 -8.86 37.89 26.35
CA ILE A 104 -10.30 37.92 26.66
C ILE A 104 -10.54 37.83 28.18
N LYS A 105 -9.63 37.17 28.87
CA LYS A 105 -9.69 36.89 30.32
C LYS A 105 -8.42 37.39 31.01
N ASP A 106 -7.95 36.66 32.02
CA ASP A 106 -6.67 36.88 32.65
C ASP A 106 -5.51 36.48 31.69
N ALA A 107 -4.60 37.41 31.44
CA ALA A 107 -3.49 37.24 30.49
C ALA A 107 -2.54 36.11 30.91
N GLU A 108 -2.33 35.92 32.22
CA GLU A 108 -1.44 34.89 32.74
C GLU A 108 -2.07 33.48 32.60
N GLN A 109 -3.35 33.38 32.89
CA GLN A 109 -4.09 32.12 32.71
C GLN A 109 -4.19 31.73 31.23
N GLU A 110 -4.50 32.67 30.32
CA GLU A 110 -4.56 32.38 28.89
C GLU A 110 -3.21 31.95 28.31
N GLU A 111 -2.14 32.56 28.79
CA GLU A 111 -0.80 32.17 28.38
C GLU A 111 -0.42 30.76 28.87
N THR A 112 -0.76 30.42 30.11
CA THR A 112 -0.58 29.07 30.66
C THR A 112 -1.38 28.05 29.85
N ASP A 113 -2.61 28.36 29.51
CA ASP A 113 -3.46 27.50 28.70
C ASP A 113 -2.89 27.28 27.27
N ARG A 114 -2.33 28.31 26.65
CA ARG A 114 -1.68 28.20 25.31
C ARG A 114 -0.46 27.29 25.35
N ILE A 115 0.40 27.46 26.36
CA ILE A 115 1.58 26.57 26.56
C ILE A 115 1.15 25.14 26.78
N LYS A 116 0.14 24.93 27.63
CA LYS A 116 -0.44 23.61 27.90
C LYS A 116 -0.99 22.98 26.64
N ASN A 117 -1.82 23.68 25.88
CA ASN A 117 -2.42 23.18 24.64
C ASN A 117 -1.36 22.81 23.59
N ALA A 118 -0.31 23.61 23.44
CA ALA A 118 0.80 23.29 22.53
C ALA A 118 1.57 22.05 22.99
N GLY A 119 1.84 21.91 24.28
CA GLY A 119 2.49 20.74 24.86
C GLY A 119 1.66 19.45 24.71
N GLU A 120 0.35 19.53 24.95
CA GLU A 120 -0.56 18.40 24.74
C GLU A 120 -0.65 18.00 23.25
N ALA A 121 -0.72 18.97 22.34
CA ALA A 121 -0.72 18.70 20.91
C ALA A 121 0.60 18.07 20.44
N TYR A 122 1.74 18.50 20.98
CA TYR A 122 3.04 17.90 20.71
C TYR A 122 3.12 16.45 21.19
N ASN A 123 2.70 16.18 22.40
CA ASN A 123 2.71 14.84 22.97
C ASN A 123 1.76 13.89 22.20
N ASP A 124 0.56 14.37 21.87
CA ASP A 124 -0.42 13.59 21.09
C ASP A 124 0.11 13.23 19.68
N PHE A 125 0.78 14.18 19.02
CA PHE A 125 1.47 13.94 17.76
C PHE A 125 2.61 12.92 17.92
N MET A 126 3.46 13.09 18.93
CA MET A 126 4.62 12.24 19.16
C MET A 126 4.27 10.79 19.47
N LEU A 127 3.31 10.57 20.35
CA LEU A 127 2.86 9.22 20.69
C LEU A 127 2.29 8.52 19.45
N PHE A 128 1.41 9.19 18.72
CA PHE A 128 0.84 8.62 17.50
C PHE A 128 1.92 8.34 16.43
N TYR A 129 2.85 9.25 16.23
CA TYR A 129 3.96 9.10 15.29
C TYR A 129 4.83 7.89 15.62
N GLN A 130 5.23 7.74 16.88
CA GLN A 130 6.06 6.62 17.34
C GLN A 130 5.35 5.27 17.20
N ASP A 131 4.07 5.19 17.57
CA ASP A 131 3.27 3.97 17.51
C ASP A 131 3.03 3.48 16.08
N ASN A 132 3.11 4.38 15.10
CA ASN A 132 2.79 4.07 13.71
C ASN A 132 3.98 4.18 12.73
N LEU A 133 5.21 4.26 13.22
CA LEU A 133 6.43 4.40 12.40
C LEU A 133 6.55 3.38 11.27
N ILE A 134 6.13 2.14 11.51
CA ILE A 134 6.19 1.04 10.55
C ILE A 134 5.34 1.29 9.29
N PHE A 135 4.31 2.11 9.39
CA PHE A 135 3.41 2.42 8.28
C PHE A 135 3.82 3.68 7.51
N ILE A 136 4.83 4.41 7.97
CA ILE A 136 5.25 5.67 7.37
C ILE A 136 6.49 5.43 6.50
N PRO A 137 6.51 5.86 5.23
CA PRO A 137 7.68 5.74 4.37
C PRO A 137 8.91 6.43 4.96
N LYS A 138 10.09 5.85 4.78
CA LYS A 138 11.33 6.32 5.39
C LYS A 138 11.63 7.79 5.07
N HIS A 139 11.47 8.23 3.82
CA HIS A 139 11.70 9.63 3.44
C HIS A 139 10.79 10.61 4.17
N THR A 140 9.55 10.19 4.46
CA THR A 140 8.58 10.96 5.25
C THR A 140 8.99 11.00 6.73
N VAL A 141 9.47 9.88 7.26
CA VAL A 141 10.02 9.79 8.63
C VAL A 141 11.17 10.77 8.81
N ASP A 142 12.10 10.85 7.85
CA ASP A 142 13.26 11.76 7.93
C ASP A 142 12.80 13.23 7.99
N LYS A 143 11.83 13.64 7.18
CA LYS A 143 11.22 14.99 7.22
C LYS A 143 10.48 15.25 8.53
N LEU A 144 9.70 14.29 9.01
CA LEU A 144 8.97 14.39 10.28
C LEU A 144 9.90 14.55 11.47
N ASN A 145 11.05 13.88 11.48
CA ASN A 145 12.04 14.04 12.54
C ASN A 145 12.59 15.47 12.59
N ILE A 146 12.90 16.07 11.44
CA ILE A 146 13.36 17.47 11.38
C ILE A 146 12.27 18.41 11.91
N ILE A 147 11.03 18.25 11.46
CA ILE A 147 9.90 19.06 11.90
C ILE A 147 9.66 18.91 13.41
N ARG A 148 9.72 17.69 13.94
CA ARG A 148 9.63 17.39 15.37
C ARG A 148 10.66 18.14 16.19
N ASP A 149 11.93 18.07 15.79
CA ASP A 149 13.03 18.68 16.50
C ASP A 149 12.93 20.21 16.46
N ASP A 150 12.49 20.77 15.35
CA ASP A 150 12.23 22.20 15.22
C ASP A 150 11.07 22.66 16.12
N TYR A 151 9.97 21.90 16.20
CA TYR A 151 8.87 22.20 17.14
C TYR A 151 9.32 22.13 18.59
N TRP A 152 10.08 21.07 18.95
CA TRP A 152 10.60 20.93 20.31
C TRP A 152 11.52 22.08 20.71
N SER A 153 12.42 22.46 19.80
CA SER A 153 13.30 23.62 20.02
C SER A 153 12.49 24.91 20.17
N SER A 154 11.52 25.17 19.30
CA SER A 154 10.66 26.37 19.39
C SER A 154 9.84 26.41 20.68
N PHE A 155 9.31 25.28 21.12
CA PHE A 155 8.57 25.17 22.37
C PHE A 155 9.46 25.50 23.58
N ASN A 156 10.67 24.94 23.63
CA ASN A 156 11.65 25.22 24.71
C ASN A 156 12.11 26.66 24.69
N ASP A 157 12.47 27.22 23.54
CA ASP A 157 12.92 28.61 23.40
C ASP A 157 11.80 29.57 23.88
N TYR A 158 10.55 29.27 23.56
CA TYR A 158 9.39 30.08 23.98
C TYR A 158 9.12 30.00 25.48
N THR A 159 9.26 28.83 26.10
CA THR A 159 8.88 28.58 27.49
C THR A 159 10.03 28.85 28.47
N PHE A 160 11.28 28.90 27.98
CA PHE A 160 12.49 28.97 28.80
C PHE A 160 12.47 30.09 29.85
N GLY A 161 12.30 31.34 29.42
CA GLY A 161 12.34 32.46 30.37
C GLY A 161 11.14 32.55 31.30
N ARG A 162 10.02 31.95 30.93
CA ARG A 162 8.75 31.95 31.71
C ARG A 162 8.81 30.96 32.85
N ASN A 163 9.36 29.79 32.64
CA ASN A 163 9.49 28.75 33.65
C ASN A 163 10.41 29.21 34.82
N TYR A 164 11.32 30.14 34.57
CA TYR A 164 12.23 30.67 35.57
C TYR A 164 11.87 32.08 36.06
N GLY A 165 10.72 32.64 35.63
CA GLY A 165 10.31 33.99 36.03
C GLY A 165 11.17 35.12 35.48
N ILE A 166 12.06 34.82 34.53
CA ILE A 166 12.99 35.78 33.92
C ILE A 166 12.28 36.56 32.84
N ARG A 167 12.08 37.87 33.01
CA ARG A 167 11.47 38.78 32.05
C ARG A 167 12.50 39.82 31.60
N ASP A 168 13.50 39.39 30.85
CA ASP A 168 14.53 40.25 30.31
C ASP A 168 14.49 40.31 28.76
N LYS A 169 15.37 41.12 28.19
CA LYS A 169 15.52 41.26 26.74
C LYS A 169 15.84 39.94 26.07
N PHE A 170 16.67 39.11 26.69
CA PHE A 170 17.06 37.79 26.16
C PHE A 170 15.89 36.83 26.04
N THR A 171 15.04 36.77 27.06
CA THR A 171 13.80 35.96 27.06
C THR A 171 12.84 36.39 25.97
N TRP A 172 12.72 37.71 25.75
CA TRP A 172 11.88 38.26 24.70
C TRP A 172 12.43 37.90 23.31
N GLU A 173 13.72 38.02 23.08
CA GLU A 173 14.41 37.64 21.83
C GLU A 173 14.19 36.15 21.53
N LYS A 174 14.35 35.26 22.51
CA LYS A 174 14.08 33.82 22.39
C LYS A 174 12.62 33.51 22.01
N SER A 175 11.67 34.16 22.64
CA SER A 175 10.26 34.00 22.30
C SER A 175 9.93 34.46 20.87
N LYS A 176 10.59 35.55 20.42
CA LYS A 176 10.47 36.02 19.04
C LYS A 176 11.08 35.02 18.04
N GLU A 177 12.33 34.59 18.30
CA GLU A 177 13.00 33.59 17.47
C GLU A 177 12.18 32.30 17.34
N ALA A 178 11.53 31.86 18.41
CA ALA A 178 10.63 30.70 18.40
C ALA A 178 9.43 30.91 17.45
N GLY A 179 8.83 32.10 17.49
CA GLY A 179 7.72 32.46 16.58
C GLY A 179 8.15 32.55 15.12
N ASP A 180 9.29 33.20 14.86
CA ASP A 180 9.86 33.31 13.52
C ASP A 180 10.21 31.91 12.97
N LYS A 181 10.78 31.01 13.79
CA LYS A 181 11.05 29.61 13.41
C LYS A 181 9.78 28.85 13.03
N VAL A 182 8.71 28.97 13.81
CA VAL A 182 7.43 28.31 13.51
C VAL A 182 6.87 28.80 12.18
N LYS A 183 6.91 30.11 11.92
CA LYS A 183 6.34 30.72 10.73
C LYS A 183 7.19 30.52 9.48
N GLU A 184 8.48 30.73 9.57
CA GLU A 184 9.38 30.83 8.41
C GLU A 184 10.06 29.51 8.06
N LYS A 185 10.24 28.61 9.02
CA LYS A 185 10.90 27.33 8.82
C LYS A 185 9.95 26.15 8.91
N ILE A 186 9.17 26.06 9.98
CA ILE A 186 8.34 24.89 10.22
C ILE A 186 7.12 24.87 9.30
N GLN A 187 6.42 25.99 9.14
CA GLN A 187 5.22 26.04 8.29
C GLN A 187 5.49 25.61 6.84
N PRO A 188 6.52 26.12 6.15
CA PRO A 188 6.85 25.65 4.79
C PRO A 188 7.21 24.16 4.73
N ALA A 189 7.89 23.63 5.77
CA ALA A 189 8.20 22.20 5.82
C ALA A 189 6.94 21.33 6.02
N VAL A 190 5.98 21.80 6.81
CA VAL A 190 4.66 21.16 6.97
C VAL A 190 3.88 21.19 5.66
N ASP A 191 3.86 22.32 4.94
CA ASP A 191 3.19 22.47 3.67
C ASP A 191 3.77 21.51 2.60
N GLN A 192 5.10 21.38 2.57
CA GLN A 192 5.77 20.39 1.71
C GLN A 192 5.38 18.96 2.09
N LEU A 193 5.30 18.65 3.38
CA LEU A 193 4.88 17.33 3.85
C LEU A 193 3.43 17.01 3.48
N VAL A 194 2.54 18.01 3.45
CA VAL A 194 1.16 17.85 2.95
C VAL A 194 1.14 17.44 1.49
N THR A 195 2.02 18.02 0.67
CA THR A 195 2.17 17.62 -0.74
C THR A 195 2.66 16.17 -0.85
N ASP A 196 3.67 15.79 -0.05
CA ASP A 196 4.12 14.40 0.01
C ASP A 196 2.98 13.44 0.41
N PHE A 197 2.16 13.80 1.38
CA PHE A 197 1.00 13.01 1.79
C PHE A 197 -0.03 12.84 0.66
N ARG A 198 -0.31 13.90 -0.12
CA ARG A 198 -1.21 13.82 -1.28
C ARG A 198 -0.69 12.86 -2.34
N GLN A 199 0.63 12.86 -2.58
CA GLN A 199 1.26 11.91 -3.49
C GLN A 199 1.14 10.46 -2.97
N LEU A 200 1.40 10.24 -1.68
CA LEU A 200 1.29 8.91 -1.07
C LEU A 200 -0.11 8.31 -1.13
N ILE A 201 -1.14 9.14 -1.02
CA ILE A 201 -2.55 8.70 -1.12
C ILE A 201 -3.09 8.73 -2.56
N GLY A 202 -2.25 9.05 -3.55
CA GLY A 202 -2.59 8.97 -4.97
C GLY A 202 -3.41 10.13 -5.52
N PHE A 203 -3.53 11.26 -4.80
CA PHE A 203 -4.21 12.46 -5.31
C PHE A 203 -3.40 13.26 -6.33
N GLU A 204 -2.08 13.18 -6.25
CA GLU A 204 -1.17 13.81 -7.21
C GLU A 204 -0.31 12.71 -7.84
N LYS A 205 -0.26 12.65 -9.18
CA LYS A 205 0.66 11.75 -9.89
C LYS A 205 2.08 12.24 -9.65
N HIS A 206 3.01 11.30 -9.42
CA HIS A 206 4.42 11.59 -9.58
C HIS A 206 4.62 12.06 -11.04
N ASP A 207 4.94 13.33 -11.23
CA ASP A 207 5.54 13.79 -12.48
C ASP A 207 6.92 13.13 -12.56
N CYS A 208 6.99 12.08 -13.40
CA CYS A 208 8.25 11.39 -13.73
C CYS A 208 9.05 12.20 -14.72
#